data_d3ba4f03344016b2533066cc9f64c888
#
_entry.id   d3ba4f03344016b2533066cc9f64c888
#
_cell.length_a   1.000
_cell.length_b   1.000
_cell.length_c   1.000
_cell.angle_alpha   90.00
_cell.angle_beta   90.00
_cell.angle_gamma   90.00
#
_symmetry.space_group_name_H-M   'P 1'
#
loop_
_entity.id
_entity.type
_entity.pdbx_description
1 polymer ?
#
loop_
_entity_poly.entity_id
_entity_poly.type
_entity_poly.pdbx_seq_one_letter_code
_entity_poly.pdbx_strand_id
1 'polypeptide(L)'
;MSVKIVTVAKQLPKYSRETADILPMLDGWLHGQEERFIKKVKKIFEGAAVDKRYSIMDPEEVFTATSFEEKNDIYTREVIILGEQVLQKALEKANWDPQSLDYIITVSCTGIMIPSLDAYLINKMKLRQDIVRLPVTEMGCAAGISGIIYAKNFLKANPGKRAAVIAVESPTATFQLDDFSMPNIVSAAIFGDGSACCLLSSHEDDYGPEIINEEMYHFYEAEHMMGFKLTNSGLQMVLDIEVPDTIASHFGDIIHPFLQKNNLEIKDIEYMIFHPGGKKIITTVEALFSVLGKNIDDTKEVLKQYGNMSSATVLYVLEQIMDRKPTPGEKGLMLSFGPGFSAQRVLLQW
;
A
#
# COMPACT_ATOMS: atom_id res chain seq x y z
N MET A 1 -3.33 -18.82 -21.15
CA MET A 1 -2.69 -19.27 -19.89
C MET A 1 -3.04 -18.24 -18.82
N SER A 2 -3.58 -18.67 -17.71
CA SER A 2 -4.02 -17.79 -16.62
C SER A 2 -2.84 -17.41 -15.71
N VAL A 3 -2.91 -16.22 -15.14
CA VAL A 3 -2.00 -15.76 -14.09
C VAL A 3 -2.79 -15.66 -12.80
N LYS A 4 -2.29 -16.29 -11.75
CA LYS A 4 -2.98 -16.44 -10.47
C LYS A 4 -2.19 -15.73 -9.36
N ILE A 5 -2.91 -15.19 -8.39
CA ILE A 5 -2.34 -14.77 -7.11
C ILE A 5 -2.36 -15.98 -6.18
N VAL A 6 -1.20 -16.56 -5.91
CA VAL A 6 -1.09 -17.81 -5.14
C VAL A 6 -1.28 -17.56 -3.65
N THR A 7 -0.63 -16.52 -3.13
CA THR A 7 -0.74 -16.13 -1.73
C THR A 7 -0.35 -14.68 -1.51
N VAL A 8 -0.83 -14.14 -0.41
CA VAL A 8 -0.36 -12.89 0.18
C VAL A 8 0.10 -13.17 1.60
N ALA A 9 1.22 -12.59 1.98
CA ALA A 9 1.70 -12.57 3.36
C ALA A 9 1.97 -11.14 3.80
N LYS A 10 1.88 -10.89 5.10
CA LYS A 10 2.14 -9.59 5.72
C LYS A 10 3.16 -9.71 6.85
N GLN A 11 3.94 -8.66 7.04
CA GLN A 11 4.87 -8.53 8.14
C GLN A 11 4.85 -7.11 8.69
N LEU A 12 4.80 -7.01 10.01
CA LEU A 12 4.75 -5.75 10.72
C LEU A 12 6.10 -5.46 11.38
N PRO A 13 6.48 -4.19 11.51
CA PRO A 13 7.66 -3.81 12.28
C PRO A 13 7.47 -4.04 13.77
N LYS A 14 8.55 -3.86 14.50
CA LYS A 14 8.66 -4.20 15.93
C LYS A 14 7.77 -3.34 16.84
N TYR A 15 7.70 -2.05 16.56
CA TYR A 15 7.02 -1.10 17.44
C TYR A 15 5.57 -0.91 17.04
N SER A 16 4.69 -0.65 18.00
CA SER A 16 3.30 -0.27 17.75
C SER A 16 2.77 0.63 18.87
N ARG A 17 1.79 1.47 18.52
CA ARG A 17 1.06 2.31 19.47
C ARG A 17 -0.41 2.41 19.09
N GLU A 18 -1.25 2.42 20.10
CA GLU A 18 -2.65 2.85 19.96
C GLU A 18 -2.70 4.37 19.77
N THR A 19 -3.68 4.86 19.02
CA THR A 19 -3.87 6.31 18.83
C THR A 19 -4.05 7.04 20.17
N ALA A 20 -4.73 6.41 21.13
CA ALA A 20 -4.91 6.96 22.47
C ALA A 20 -3.58 7.23 23.20
N ASP A 21 -2.55 6.41 22.98
CA ASP A 21 -1.22 6.57 23.57
C ASP A 21 -0.40 7.66 22.88
N ILE A 22 -0.70 7.94 21.60
CA ILE A 22 -0.02 8.99 20.84
C ILE A 22 -0.54 10.38 21.20
N LEU A 23 -1.83 10.52 21.52
CA LEU A 23 -2.44 11.83 21.81
C LEU A 23 -1.71 12.64 22.89
N PRO A 24 -1.25 12.06 24.03
CA PRO A 24 -0.44 12.79 24.99
C PRO A 24 0.93 13.24 24.44
N MET A 25 1.55 12.46 23.54
CA MET A 25 2.86 12.78 22.95
C MET A 25 2.79 14.02 22.05
N LEU A 26 1.61 14.29 21.46
CA LEU A 26 1.38 15.48 20.63
C LEU A 26 1.57 16.78 21.40
N ASP A 27 1.36 16.80 22.72
CA ASP A 27 1.57 18.01 23.55
C ASP A 27 3.05 18.44 23.57
N GLY A 28 3.97 17.46 23.58
CA GLY A 28 5.40 17.72 23.47
C GLY A 28 5.79 18.23 22.07
N TRP A 29 5.31 17.56 21.01
CA TRP A 29 5.59 17.96 19.62
C TRP A 29 5.04 19.34 19.29
N LEU A 30 3.83 19.65 19.77
CA LEU A 30 3.11 20.91 19.48
C LEU A 30 3.41 22.02 20.52
N HIS A 31 4.42 21.82 21.36
CA HIS A 31 4.79 22.82 22.37
C HIS A 31 5.08 24.19 21.71
N GLY A 32 4.48 25.24 22.21
CA GLY A 32 4.61 26.60 21.70
C GLY A 32 3.62 26.97 20.57
N GLN A 33 2.80 26.02 20.10
CA GLN A 33 1.71 26.31 19.15
C GLN A 33 0.47 26.85 19.90
N GLU A 34 -0.40 27.54 19.16
CA GLU A 34 -1.68 28.05 19.70
C GLU A 34 -2.59 26.91 20.20
N GLU A 35 -3.26 27.08 21.33
CA GLU A 35 -4.15 26.08 21.93
C GLU A 35 -5.25 25.59 20.94
N ARG A 36 -5.79 26.52 20.13
CA ARG A 36 -6.78 26.18 19.08
C ARG A 36 -6.21 25.24 18.04
N PHE A 37 -4.95 25.43 17.67
CA PHE A 37 -4.25 24.56 16.70
C PHE A 37 -3.99 23.17 17.29
N ILE A 38 -3.49 23.10 18.53
CA ILE A 38 -3.28 21.84 19.25
C ILE A 38 -4.57 21.03 19.32
N LYS A 39 -5.69 21.64 19.72
CA LYS A 39 -7.01 21.01 19.75
C LYS A 39 -7.45 20.51 18.37
N LYS A 40 -7.16 21.27 17.31
CA LYS A 40 -7.45 20.85 15.93
C LYS A 40 -6.65 19.62 15.53
N VAL A 41 -5.34 19.59 15.83
CA VAL A 41 -4.47 18.44 15.51
C VAL A 41 -4.94 17.19 16.25
N LYS A 42 -5.20 17.27 17.56
CA LYS A 42 -5.73 16.14 18.36
C LYS A 42 -7.03 15.58 17.75
N LYS A 43 -7.96 16.46 17.34
CA LYS A 43 -9.20 16.03 16.66
C LYS A 43 -8.94 15.32 15.32
N ILE A 44 -7.88 15.69 14.59
CA ILE A 44 -7.50 15.01 13.35
C ILE A 44 -7.04 13.59 13.66
N PHE A 45 -6.21 13.39 14.69
CA PHE A 45 -5.77 12.07 15.12
C PHE A 45 -6.94 11.21 15.62
N GLU A 46 -7.78 11.72 16.51
CA GLU A 46 -8.99 11.04 17.00
C GLU A 46 -9.96 10.67 15.85
N GLY A 47 -10.03 11.56 14.86
CA GLY A 47 -10.92 11.40 13.72
C GLY A 47 -10.33 10.59 12.55
N ALA A 48 -9.07 10.12 12.61
CA ALA A 48 -8.38 9.48 11.51
C ALA A 48 -8.91 8.08 11.14
N ALA A 49 -9.73 7.47 12.00
CA ALA A 49 -10.21 6.08 11.89
C ALA A 49 -9.06 5.04 11.95
N VAL A 50 -7.99 5.37 12.67
CA VAL A 50 -6.84 4.51 12.93
C VAL A 50 -6.76 4.29 14.44
N ASP A 51 -7.05 3.09 14.91
CA ASP A 51 -6.95 2.77 16.32
C ASP A 51 -5.50 2.44 16.70
N LYS A 52 -4.81 1.71 15.83
CA LYS A 52 -3.45 1.24 16.03
C LYS A 52 -2.60 1.44 14.79
N ARG A 53 -1.32 1.72 15.00
CA ARG A 53 -0.30 1.78 13.94
C ARG A 53 1.00 1.15 14.38
N TYR A 54 1.80 0.75 13.38
CA TYR A 54 3.10 0.14 13.58
C TYR A 54 4.19 1.06 13.06
N SER A 55 5.41 0.93 13.58
CA SER A 55 6.55 1.80 13.25
C SER A 55 7.86 1.03 13.26
N ILE A 56 8.76 1.39 12.34
CA ILE A 56 10.16 0.90 12.32
C ILE A 56 11.00 1.57 13.42
N MET A 57 10.58 2.71 13.93
CA MET A 57 11.22 3.46 15.02
C MET A 57 10.37 3.39 16.28
N ASP A 58 11.01 3.51 17.45
CA ASP A 58 10.25 3.71 18.66
C ASP A 58 9.42 5.00 18.53
N PRO A 59 8.13 4.99 18.90
CA PRO A 59 7.28 6.17 18.78
C PRO A 59 7.80 7.42 19.51
N GLU A 60 8.57 7.27 20.58
CA GLU A 60 9.22 8.40 21.24
C GLU A 60 10.35 8.98 20.37
N GLU A 61 11.08 8.15 19.64
CA GLU A 61 12.11 8.58 18.69
C GLU A 61 11.55 9.31 17.48
N VAL A 62 10.31 8.97 17.05
CA VAL A 62 9.63 9.64 15.93
C VAL A 62 9.47 11.15 16.16
N PHE A 63 9.24 11.55 17.42
CA PHE A 63 9.11 12.95 17.81
C PHE A 63 10.43 13.58 18.25
N THR A 64 11.56 12.94 17.96
CA THR A 64 12.90 13.48 18.23
C THR A 64 13.49 14.06 16.94
N ALA A 65 14.14 15.22 17.06
CA ALA A 65 14.80 15.85 15.92
C ALA A 65 15.95 14.97 15.41
N THR A 66 15.85 14.53 14.15
CA THR A 66 16.87 13.74 13.46
C THR A 66 17.06 14.28 12.04
N SER A 67 18.24 14.05 11.47
CA SER A 67 18.52 14.41 10.08
C SER A 67 17.78 13.49 9.10
N PHE A 68 17.67 13.91 7.85
CA PHE A 68 17.17 13.04 6.79
C PHE A 68 18.06 11.81 6.59
N GLU A 69 19.38 11.97 6.70
CA GLU A 69 20.34 10.88 6.60
C GLU A 69 20.06 9.80 7.65
N GLU A 70 19.95 10.19 8.94
CA GLU A 70 19.65 9.24 10.02
C GLU A 70 18.32 8.51 9.84
N LYS A 71 17.25 9.22 9.44
CA LYS A 71 15.95 8.60 9.14
C LYS A 71 16.04 7.60 7.98
N ASN A 72 16.78 7.97 6.93
CA ASN A 72 16.93 7.13 5.76
C ASN A 72 17.85 5.92 6.02
N ASP A 73 18.81 6.04 6.94
CA ASP A 73 19.64 4.91 7.39
C ASP A 73 18.80 3.91 8.20
N ILE A 74 17.94 4.40 9.09
CA ILE A 74 16.96 3.57 9.81
C ILE A 74 16.02 2.89 8.80
N TYR A 75 15.45 3.65 7.87
CA TYR A 75 14.62 3.10 6.80
C TYR A 75 15.34 1.97 6.06
N THR A 76 16.53 2.23 5.55
CA THR A 76 17.30 1.25 4.76
C THR A 76 17.53 -0.05 5.53
N ARG A 77 17.92 0.04 6.81
CA ARG A 77 18.15 -1.13 7.68
C ARG A 77 16.85 -1.92 7.90
N GLU A 78 15.78 -1.25 8.28
CA GLU A 78 14.54 -1.89 8.69
C GLU A 78 13.74 -2.46 7.50
N VAL A 79 13.73 -1.78 6.33
CA VAL A 79 13.03 -2.32 5.14
C VAL A 79 13.70 -3.56 4.58
N ILE A 80 15.03 -3.71 4.73
CA ILE A 80 15.74 -4.95 4.37
C ILE A 80 15.25 -6.10 5.27
N ILE A 81 15.13 -5.87 6.57
CA ILE A 81 14.64 -6.88 7.53
C ILE A 81 13.18 -7.25 7.24
N LEU A 82 12.31 -6.25 7.09
CA LEU A 82 10.89 -6.47 6.81
C LEU A 82 10.66 -7.16 5.46
N GLY A 83 11.43 -6.77 4.44
CA GLY A 83 11.36 -7.37 3.10
C GLY A 83 11.79 -8.84 3.12
N GLU A 84 12.88 -9.18 3.81
CA GLU A 84 13.33 -10.55 3.99
C GLU A 84 12.28 -11.39 4.72
N GLN A 85 11.77 -10.90 5.85
CA GLN A 85 10.78 -11.61 6.66
C GLN A 85 9.46 -11.83 5.90
N VAL A 86 8.96 -10.83 5.18
CA VAL A 86 7.69 -10.98 4.46
C VAL A 86 7.81 -11.89 3.24
N LEU A 87 8.94 -11.85 2.53
CA LEU A 87 9.19 -12.75 1.41
C LEU A 87 9.34 -14.19 1.91
N GLN A 88 10.12 -14.41 2.95
CA GLN A 88 10.26 -15.72 3.59
C GLN A 88 8.89 -16.31 3.97
N LYS A 89 8.07 -15.52 4.67
CA LYS A 89 6.73 -15.92 5.10
C LYS A 89 5.80 -16.24 3.92
N ALA A 90 5.87 -15.48 2.83
CA ALA A 90 5.09 -15.75 1.64
C ALA A 90 5.51 -17.06 0.96
N LEU A 91 6.82 -17.29 0.82
CA LEU A 91 7.36 -18.53 0.24
C LEU A 91 6.97 -19.76 1.08
N GLU A 92 7.06 -19.67 2.41
CA GLU A 92 6.62 -20.73 3.33
C GLU A 92 5.10 -21.00 3.17
N LYS A 93 4.27 -19.94 3.12
CA LYS A 93 2.81 -20.07 2.94
C LYS A 93 2.43 -20.72 1.60
N ALA A 94 3.23 -20.48 0.56
CA ALA A 94 3.07 -21.09 -0.76
C ALA A 94 3.77 -22.45 -0.90
N ASN A 95 4.59 -22.84 0.06
CA ASN A 95 5.49 -24.00 -0.04
C ASN A 95 6.41 -23.92 -1.27
N TRP A 96 6.99 -22.73 -1.54
CA TRP A 96 7.90 -22.51 -2.65
C TRP A 96 9.35 -22.42 -2.20
N ASP A 97 10.23 -23.04 -2.98
CA ASP A 97 11.68 -22.83 -2.85
C ASP A 97 12.04 -21.40 -3.33
N PRO A 98 12.85 -20.62 -2.60
CA PRO A 98 13.34 -19.33 -3.06
C PRO A 98 13.94 -19.33 -4.45
N GLN A 99 14.60 -20.43 -4.86
CA GLN A 99 15.16 -20.64 -6.19
C GLN A 99 14.09 -20.81 -7.29
N SER A 100 12.81 -21.00 -6.95
CA SER A 100 11.72 -21.12 -7.90
C SER A 100 11.21 -19.78 -8.42
N LEU A 101 11.64 -18.65 -7.83
CA LEU A 101 11.25 -17.32 -8.29
C LEU A 101 12.01 -16.92 -9.54
N ASP A 102 11.28 -16.46 -10.54
CA ASP A 102 11.81 -15.98 -11.82
C ASP A 102 11.81 -14.45 -11.93
N TYR A 103 10.95 -13.77 -11.15
CA TYR A 103 10.80 -12.33 -11.16
C TYR A 103 10.54 -11.78 -9.76
N ILE A 104 11.28 -10.74 -9.38
CA ILE A 104 11.09 -10.01 -8.13
C ILE A 104 10.80 -8.55 -8.43
N ILE A 105 9.70 -8.03 -7.88
CA ILE A 105 9.31 -6.63 -7.94
C ILE A 105 9.29 -6.12 -6.50
N THR A 106 10.07 -5.07 -6.22
CA THR A 106 10.00 -4.38 -4.92
C THR A 106 9.40 -3.01 -5.10
N VAL A 107 8.45 -2.65 -4.25
CA VAL A 107 7.79 -1.35 -4.27
C VAL A 107 7.96 -0.65 -2.92
N SER A 108 8.42 0.60 -2.95
CA SER A 108 8.54 1.48 -1.78
C SER A 108 8.72 2.92 -2.23
N CYS A 109 8.04 3.87 -1.59
CA CYS A 109 8.17 5.30 -1.86
C CYS A 109 8.57 6.13 -0.64
N THR A 110 8.84 5.49 0.49
CA THR A 110 8.99 6.14 1.79
C THR A 110 10.44 6.30 2.27
N GLY A 111 11.39 6.02 1.38
CA GLY A 111 12.83 6.24 1.60
C GLY A 111 13.62 6.04 0.31
N ILE A 112 14.91 6.31 0.37
CA ILE A 112 15.82 6.24 -0.79
C ILE A 112 16.93 5.23 -0.47
N MET A 113 17.09 4.23 -1.33
CA MET A 113 18.18 3.27 -1.20
C MET A 113 18.72 2.84 -2.57
N ILE A 114 20.04 2.89 -2.72
CA ILE A 114 20.77 2.45 -3.90
C ILE A 114 21.99 1.63 -3.42
N PRO A 115 22.03 0.31 -3.70
CA PRO A 115 21.08 -0.51 -4.46
C PRO A 115 19.68 -0.62 -3.82
N SER A 116 18.68 -0.91 -4.65
CA SER A 116 17.29 -1.11 -4.20
C SER A 116 17.09 -2.41 -3.42
N LEU A 117 15.98 -2.51 -2.68
CA LEU A 117 15.66 -3.62 -1.78
C LEU A 117 15.81 -5.00 -2.42
N ASP A 118 15.37 -5.17 -3.67
CA ASP A 118 15.47 -6.44 -4.40
C ASP A 118 16.92 -6.97 -4.48
N ALA A 119 17.90 -6.07 -4.65
CA ALA A 119 19.31 -6.49 -4.69
C ALA A 119 19.78 -7.10 -3.35
N TYR A 120 19.30 -6.56 -2.24
CA TYR A 120 19.58 -7.14 -0.91
C TYR A 120 18.87 -8.48 -0.72
N LEU A 121 17.59 -8.58 -1.12
CA LEU A 121 16.81 -9.81 -0.98
C LEU A 121 17.37 -10.96 -1.83
N ILE A 122 17.79 -10.68 -3.07
CA ILE A 122 18.46 -11.67 -3.94
C ILE A 122 19.67 -12.27 -3.22
N ASN A 123 20.50 -11.43 -2.60
CA ASN A 123 21.70 -11.88 -1.90
C ASN A 123 21.39 -12.61 -0.59
N LYS A 124 20.49 -12.07 0.24
CA LYS A 124 20.18 -12.63 1.57
C LYS A 124 19.46 -13.97 1.48
N MET A 125 18.49 -14.08 0.58
CA MET A 125 17.68 -15.27 0.41
C MET A 125 18.24 -16.25 -0.62
N LYS A 126 19.42 -15.93 -1.21
CA LYS A 126 20.06 -16.77 -2.22
C LYS A 126 19.11 -17.09 -3.38
N LEU A 127 18.37 -16.08 -3.87
CA LEU A 127 17.55 -16.26 -5.05
C LEU A 127 18.42 -16.60 -6.28
N ARG A 128 17.79 -17.03 -7.37
CA ARG A 128 18.51 -17.35 -8.62
C ARG A 128 19.33 -16.14 -9.08
N GLN A 129 20.52 -16.41 -9.65
CA GLN A 129 21.40 -15.35 -10.15
C GLN A 129 20.88 -14.69 -11.43
N ASP A 130 20.00 -15.38 -12.17
CA ASP A 130 19.36 -14.92 -13.41
C ASP A 130 17.92 -14.43 -13.20
N ILE A 131 17.51 -14.22 -11.94
CA ILE A 131 16.19 -13.66 -11.63
C ILE A 131 16.03 -12.26 -12.21
N VAL A 132 14.90 -12.02 -12.89
CA VAL A 132 14.55 -10.66 -13.35
C VAL A 132 14.13 -9.80 -12.16
N ARG A 133 14.55 -8.53 -12.14
CA ARG A 133 14.26 -7.60 -11.04
C ARG A 133 13.67 -6.28 -11.54
N LEU A 134 12.72 -5.72 -10.78
CA LEU A 134 12.12 -4.42 -11.04
C LEU A 134 11.87 -3.67 -9.72
N PRO A 135 12.71 -2.69 -9.34
CA PRO A 135 12.37 -1.77 -8.27
C PRO A 135 11.42 -0.67 -8.79
N VAL A 136 10.39 -0.35 -7.99
CA VAL A 136 9.40 0.70 -8.27
C VAL A 136 9.34 1.63 -7.07
N THR A 137 9.67 2.91 -7.24
CA THR A 137 9.82 3.87 -6.14
C THR A 137 8.80 5.00 -6.15
N GLU A 138 8.34 5.47 -7.32
CA GLU A 138 7.59 6.73 -7.43
C GLU A 138 6.06 6.59 -7.54
N MET A 139 5.51 5.36 -7.48
CA MET A 139 4.08 5.14 -7.68
C MET A 139 3.24 5.19 -6.39
N GLY A 140 3.87 5.41 -5.23
CA GLY A 140 3.20 5.58 -3.94
C GLY A 140 2.17 4.49 -3.63
N CYS A 141 1.01 4.89 -3.12
CA CYS A 141 -0.06 3.96 -2.72
C CYS A 141 -0.59 3.07 -3.86
N ALA A 142 -0.40 3.47 -5.12
CA ALA A 142 -0.79 2.67 -6.28
C ALA A 142 0.19 1.52 -6.60
N ALA A 143 1.42 1.58 -6.06
CA ALA A 143 2.50 0.68 -6.43
C ALA A 143 2.23 -0.80 -6.11
N GLY A 144 1.44 -1.10 -5.07
CA GLY A 144 1.06 -2.48 -4.74
C GLY A 144 0.28 -3.15 -5.88
N ILE A 145 -0.73 -2.47 -6.43
CA ILE A 145 -1.49 -2.97 -7.59
C ILE A 145 -0.64 -2.88 -8.86
N SER A 146 0.14 -1.81 -9.06
CA SER A 146 1.03 -1.69 -10.22
C SER A 146 2.04 -2.84 -10.30
N GLY A 147 2.59 -3.26 -9.15
CA GLY A 147 3.47 -4.42 -9.08
C GLY A 147 2.78 -5.71 -9.54
N ILE A 148 1.51 -5.92 -9.15
CA ILE A 148 0.68 -7.04 -9.62
C ILE A 148 0.49 -6.97 -11.15
N ILE A 149 0.21 -5.78 -11.70
CA ILE A 149 0.05 -5.57 -13.14
C ILE A 149 1.36 -5.92 -13.89
N TYR A 150 2.50 -5.44 -13.39
CA TYR A 150 3.81 -5.74 -14.00
C TYR A 150 4.16 -7.24 -13.90
N ALA A 151 3.90 -7.86 -12.75
CA ALA A 151 4.09 -9.29 -12.56
C ALA A 151 3.21 -10.10 -13.52
N LYS A 152 1.92 -9.76 -13.65
CA LYS A 152 1.01 -10.42 -14.59
C LYS A 152 1.52 -10.32 -16.04
N ASN A 153 1.95 -9.14 -16.47
CA ASN A 153 2.44 -8.95 -17.84
C ASN A 153 3.69 -9.78 -18.12
N PHE A 154 4.62 -9.85 -17.16
CA PHE A 154 5.79 -10.73 -17.27
C PHE A 154 5.38 -12.20 -17.36
N LEU A 155 4.51 -12.66 -16.45
CA LEU A 155 4.07 -14.06 -16.38
C LEU A 155 3.25 -14.48 -17.60
N LYS A 156 2.46 -13.57 -18.17
CA LYS A 156 1.71 -13.81 -19.40
C LYS A 156 2.64 -14.02 -20.62
N ALA A 157 3.76 -13.28 -20.65
CA ALA A 157 4.78 -13.41 -21.69
C ALA A 157 5.74 -14.61 -21.46
N ASN A 158 5.82 -15.11 -20.23
CA ASN A 158 6.71 -16.18 -19.80
C ASN A 158 5.94 -17.28 -19.06
N PRO A 159 5.29 -18.20 -19.78
CA PRO A 159 4.49 -19.27 -19.19
C PRO A 159 5.27 -20.19 -18.23
N GLY A 160 4.62 -20.68 -17.19
CA GLY A 160 5.22 -21.59 -16.20
C GLY A 160 6.17 -20.91 -15.21
N LYS A 161 6.15 -19.57 -15.14
CA LYS A 161 7.03 -18.77 -14.29
C LYS A 161 6.33 -18.28 -13.02
N ARG A 162 7.13 -17.87 -12.03
CA ARG A 162 6.71 -17.40 -10.71
C ARG A 162 7.29 -16.02 -10.41
N ALA A 163 6.49 -15.15 -9.80
CA ALA A 163 6.86 -13.78 -9.46
C ALA A 163 6.51 -13.45 -8.02
N ALA A 164 7.30 -12.56 -7.40
CA ALA A 164 7.03 -11.96 -6.11
C ALA A 164 6.89 -10.44 -6.25
N VAL A 165 5.81 -9.86 -5.73
CA VAL A 165 5.62 -8.42 -5.54
C VAL A 165 5.74 -8.14 -4.05
N ILE A 166 6.75 -7.35 -3.67
CA ILE A 166 7.11 -7.09 -2.28
C ILE A 166 6.95 -5.59 -2.03
N ALA A 167 5.95 -5.22 -1.25
CA ALA A 167 5.71 -3.84 -0.80
C ALA A 167 6.26 -3.68 0.62
N VAL A 168 7.18 -2.73 0.80
CA VAL A 168 7.71 -2.38 2.13
C VAL A 168 7.68 -0.88 2.27
N GLU A 169 6.89 -0.40 3.21
CA GLU A 169 6.68 1.04 3.40
C GLU A 169 6.88 1.45 4.85
N SER A 170 7.56 2.56 5.02
CA SER A 170 7.85 3.14 6.32
C SER A 170 7.58 4.66 6.32
N PRO A 171 6.32 5.08 6.22
CA PRO A 171 5.94 6.49 6.27
C PRO A 171 6.45 7.22 7.51
N THR A 172 6.70 6.51 8.61
CA THR A 172 7.28 7.10 9.83
C THR A 172 8.62 7.77 9.53
N ALA A 173 9.44 7.23 8.60
CA ALA A 173 10.70 7.84 8.21
C ALA A 173 10.53 9.14 7.40
N THR A 174 9.34 9.41 6.85
CA THR A 174 9.05 10.63 6.08
C THR A 174 8.48 11.77 6.95
N PHE A 175 8.11 11.48 8.20
CA PHE A 175 7.52 12.47 9.10
C PHE A 175 8.45 13.66 9.30
N GLN A 176 7.91 14.88 9.13
CA GLN A 176 8.65 16.14 9.27
C GLN A 176 8.28 16.82 10.60
N LEU A 177 9.22 16.82 11.55
CA LEU A 177 8.99 17.33 12.91
C LEU A 177 8.67 18.84 12.92
N ASP A 178 9.32 19.61 12.04
CA ASP A 178 9.20 21.07 11.98
C ASP A 178 8.16 21.54 10.94
N ASP A 179 7.43 20.62 10.31
CA ASP A 179 6.37 20.95 9.35
C ASP A 179 4.98 20.81 10.01
N PHE A 180 4.35 21.94 10.30
CA PHE A 180 2.99 22.02 10.85
C PHE A 180 1.91 22.20 9.78
N SER A 181 2.21 21.93 8.52
CA SER A 181 1.23 21.94 7.43
C SER A 181 0.19 20.84 7.58
N MET A 182 -1.01 21.07 7.02
CA MET A 182 -2.08 20.07 7.08
C MET A 182 -1.73 18.74 6.41
N PRO A 183 -1.04 18.69 5.25
CA PRO A 183 -0.57 17.43 4.68
C PRO A 183 0.29 16.61 5.64
N ASN A 184 1.27 17.22 6.32
CA ASN A 184 2.13 16.52 7.29
C ASN A 184 1.33 16.04 8.51
N ILE A 185 0.44 16.87 9.07
CA ILE A 185 -0.41 16.52 10.22
C ILE A 185 -1.37 15.37 9.89
N VAL A 186 -2.05 15.45 8.74
CA VAL A 186 -2.97 14.39 8.29
C VAL A 186 -2.19 13.10 8.04
N SER A 187 -1.02 13.18 7.42
CA SER A 187 -0.14 12.03 7.20
C SER A 187 0.29 11.38 8.51
N ALA A 188 0.74 12.18 9.49
CA ALA A 188 1.10 11.69 10.82
C ALA A 188 -0.07 10.99 11.52
N ALA A 189 -1.32 11.45 11.27
CA ALA A 189 -2.52 10.88 11.87
C ALA A 189 -2.97 9.57 11.21
N ILE A 190 -2.71 9.34 9.91
CA ILE A 190 -3.24 8.19 9.17
C ILE A 190 -2.20 7.11 8.87
N PHE A 191 -0.92 7.46 8.71
CA PHE A 191 0.09 6.50 8.28
C PHE A 191 0.58 5.58 9.40
N GLY A 192 1.00 4.38 8.98
CA GLY A 192 1.75 3.39 9.74
C GLY A 192 2.72 2.66 8.81
N ASP A 193 3.66 1.93 9.39
CA ASP A 193 4.68 1.18 8.66
C ASP A 193 4.27 -0.29 8.53
N GLY A 194 4.68 -0.94 7.44
CA GLY A 194 4.41 -2.35 7.23
C GLY A 194 4.88 -2.88 5.90
N SER A 195 4.80 -4.18 5.75
CA SER A 195 5.17 -4.85 4.51
C SER A 195 4.19 -5.95 4.13
N ALA A 196 4.06 -6.19 2.83
CA ALA A 196 3.29 -7.29 2.26
C ALA A 196 4.05 -7.91 1.08
N CYS A 197 3.87 -9.21 0.89
CA CYS A 197 4.37 -9.93 -0.28
C CYS A 197 3.22 -10.68 -0.94
N CYS A 198 3.04 -10.44 -2.24
CA CYS A 198 2.09 -11.13 -3.09
C CYS A 198 2.87 -12.04 -4.05
N LEU A 199 2.62 -13.35 -3.99
CA LEU A 199 3.21 -14.32 -4.92
C LEU A 199 2.23 -14.60 -6.05
N LEU A 200 2.74 -14.53 -7.29
CA LEU A 200 1.98 -14.77 -8.51
C LEU A 200 2.61 -15.88 -9.33
N SER A 201 1.78 -16.61 -10.05
CA SER A 201 2.23 -17.73 -10.89
C SER A 201 1.42 -17.85 -12.17
N SER A 202 2.09 -18.30 -13.22
CA SER A 202 1.48 -18.86 -14.43
C SER A 202 1.70 -20.38 -14.55
N HIS A 203 2.18 -21.03 -13.50
CA HIS A 203 2.35 -22.49 -13.44
C HIS A 203 1.00 -23.19 -13.29
N GLU A 204 0.81 -24.32 -13.94
CA GLU A 204 -0.48 -25.03 -14.00
C GLU A 204 -0.89 -25.58 -12.63
N ASP A 205 0.08 -26.08 -11.86
CA ASP A 205 -0.16 -26.68 -10.55
C ASP A 205 -0.36 -25.67 -9.40
N ASP A 206 -0.15 -24.38 -9.64
CA ASP A 206 -0.36 -23.35 -8.64
C ASP A 206 -1.82 -22.86 -8.64
N TYR A 207 -2.40 -22.62 -7.46
CA TYR A 207 -3.80 -22.26 -7.27
C TYR A 207 -3.95 -20.89 -6.64
N GLY A 208 -5.07 -20.24 -6.92
CA GLY A 208 -5.44 -18.94 -6.37
C GLY A 208 -6.36 -18.17 -7.33
N PRO A 209 -6.86 -16.99 -6.93
CA PRO A 209 -7.67 -16.16 -7.81
C PRO A 209 -6.90 -15.79 -9.07
N GLU A 210 -7.57 -15.93 -10.21
CA GLU A 210 -7.05 -15.55 -11.53
C GLU A 210 -7.19 -14.05 -11.75
N ILE A 211 -6.17 -13.42 -12.31
CA ILE A 211 -6.23 -12.03 -12.76
C ILE A 211 -6.87 -12.00 -14.15
N ILE A 212 -8.15 -11.66 -14.20
CA ILE A 212 -8.94 -11.61 -15.42
C ILE A 212 -8.52 -10.45 -16.31
N ASN A 213 -8.46 -9.25 -15.72
CA ASN A 213 -8.07 -8.03 -16.42
C ASN A 213 -7.42 -7.02 -15.48
N GLU A 214 -6.65 -6.11 -16.06
CA GLU A 214 -6.03 -4.99 -15.35
C GLU A 214 -5.95 -3.76 -16.25
N GLU A 215 -6.09 -2.58 -15.65
CA GLU A 215 -5.90 -1.30 -16.33
C GLU A 215 -5.39 -0.23 -15.38
N MET A 216 -4.68 0.76 -15.94
CA MET A 216 -4.33 2.01 -15.28
C MET A 216 -5.19 3.13 -15.90
N TYR A 217 -5.58 4.10 -15.05
CA TYR A 217 -6.26 5.31 -15.47
C TYR A 217 -5.45 6.51 -14.99
N HIS A 218 -5.14 7.44 -15.88
CA HIS A 218 -4.38 8.65 -15.56
C HIS A 218 -5.29 9.87 -15.62
N PHE A 219 -5.20 10.71 -14.59
CA PHE A 219 -5.88 11.99 -14.54
C PHE A 219 -4.96 13.03 -15.17
N TYR A 220 -5.45 13.76 -16.16
CA TYR A 220 -4.68 14.82 -16.79
C TYR A 220 -4.57 16.03 -15.85
N GLU A 221 -3.41 16.71 -15.90
CA GLU A 221 -3.12 17.94 -15.14
C GLU A 221 -3.28 17.80 -13.61
N ALA A 222 -3.09 16.57 -13.07
CA ALA A 222 -3.34 16.21 -11.68
C ALA A 222 -2.08 15.72 -10.94
N GLU A 223 -0.88 15.90 -11.50
CA GLU A 223 0.41 15.49 -10.90
C GLU A 223 0.70 16.18 -9.57
N HIS A 224 0.12 17.35 -9.34
CA HIS A 224 0.26 18.14 -8.11
C HIS A 224 -0.54 17.58 -6.92
N MET A 225 -1.48 16.66 -7.16
CA MET A 225 -2.47 16.25 -6.15
C MET A 225 -1.89 15.37 -5.05
N MET A 226 -0.91 14.52 -5.37
CA MET A 226 -0.36 13.57 -4.41
C MET A 226 1.09 13.22 -4.74
N GLY A 227 1.94 13.12 -3.71
CA GLY A 227 3.34 12.72 -3.86
C GLY A 227 4.23 13.17 -2.73
N PHE A 228 5.52 13.23 -3.01
CA PHE A 228 6.51 13.77 -2.11
C PHE A 228 7.37 14.84 -2.82
N LYS A 229 7.70 15.89 -2.08
CA LYS A 229 8.75 16.84 -2.45
C LYS A 229 10.00 16.52 -1.67
N LEU A 230 11.11 16.28 -2.36
CA LEU A 230 12.41 16.11 -1.72
C LEU A 230 12.92 17.47 -1.23
N THR A 231 13.21 17.55 0.06
CA THR A 231 13.75 18.74 0.75
C THR A 231 15.00 18.37 1.53
N ASN A 232 15.66 19.34 2.15
CA ASN A 232 16.82 19.07 3.02
C ASN A 232 16.43 18.26 4.28
N SER A 233 15.19 18.34 4.72
CA SER A 233 14.66 17.58 5.86
C SER A 233 14.09 16.21 5.48
N GLY A 234 14.06 15.87 4.18
CA GLY A 234 13.60 14.60 3.67
C GLY A 234 12.42 14.68 2.70
N LEU A 235 11.66 13.62 2.62
CA LEU A 235 10.47 13.49 1.76
C LEU A 235 9.27 14.17 2.44
N GLN A 236 8.93 15.37 1.96
CA GLN A 236 7.79 16.14 2.46
C GLN A 236 6.52 15.74 1.69
N MET A 237 5.47 15.35 2.42
CA MET A 237 4.20 14.93 1.84
C MET A 237 3.51 16.06 1.07
N VAL A 238 3.06 15.75 -0.14
CA VAL A 238 2.13 16.55 -0.94
C VAL A 238 0.81 15.80 -0.99
N LEU A 239 -0.25 16.42 -0.49
CA LEU A 239 -1.60 15.85 -0.51
C LEU A 239 -2.61 16.98 -0.66
N ASP A 240 -3.23 17.06 -1.83
CA ASP A 240 -4.23 18.07 -2.12
C ASP A 240 -5.57 17.74 -1.44
N ILE A 241 -6.25 18.79 -0.99
CA ILE A 241 -7.55 18.68 -0.34
C ILE A 241 -8.65 18.22 -1.30
N GLU A 242 -8.45 18.41 -2.62
CA GLU A 242 -9.40 18.08 -3.68
C GLU A 242 -9.34 16.60 -4.12
N VAL A 243 -8.37 15.82 -3.64
CA VAL A 243 -8.23 14.39 -3.98
C VAL A 243 -9.54 13.61 -3.83
N PRO A 244 -10.31 13.70 -2.71
CA PRO A 244 -11.58 12.98 -2.58
C PRO A 244 -12.64 13.40 -3.60
N ASP A 245 -12.73 14.69 -3.93
CA ASP A 245 -13.70 15.23 -4.86
C ASP A 245 -13.35 14.85 -6.31
N THR A 246 -12.05 14.83 -6.63
CA THR A 246 -11.54 14.33 -7.93
C THR A 246 -11.83 12.85 -8.11
N ILE A 247 -11.62 12.02 -7.07
CA ILE A 247 -12.01 10.62 -7.11
C ILE A 247 -13.53 10.47 -7.35
N ALA A 248 -14.34 11.22 -6.62
CA ALA A 248 -15.80 11.14 -6.74
C ALA A 248 -16.29 11.50 -8.15
N SER A 249 -15.76 12.56 -8.72
CA SER A 249 -16.19 13.05 -10.06
C SER A 249 -15.82 12.10 -11.20
N HIS A 250 -14.73 11.34 -11.07
CA HIS A 250 -14.26 10.40 -12.09
C HIS A 250 -14.58 8.94 -11.79
N PHE A 251 -15.23 8.64 -10.66
CA PHE A 251 -15.45 7.26 -10.21
C PHE A 251 -16.16 6.39 -11.25
N GLY A 252 -17.21 6.98 -11.89
CA GLY A 252 -17.95 6.31 -12.96
C GLY A 252 -17.07 5.98 -14.16
N ASP A 253 -16.22 6.92 -14.59
CA ASP A 253 -15.31 6.76 -15.73
C ASP A 253 -14.20 5.72 -15.46
N ILE A 254 -13.83 5.56 -14.18
CA ILE A 254 -12.82 4.61 -13.76
C ILE A 254 -13.39 3.18 -13.73
N ILE A 255 -14.60 3.00 -13.22
CA ILE A 255 -15.13 1.67 -12.89
C ILE A 255 -15.97 1.10 -14.03
N HIS A 256 -16.94 1.86 -14.58
CA HIS A 256 -17.92 1.32 -15.53
C HIS A 256 -17.26 0.82 -16.83
N PRO A 257 -16.40 1.59 -17.53
CA PRO A 257 -15.78 1.09 -18.77
C PRO A 257 -14.89 -0.12 -18.53
N PHE A 258 -14.20 -0.18 -17.37
CA PHE A 258 -13.37 -1.31 -17.02
C PHE A 258 -14.17 -2.60 -16.84
N LEU A 259 -15.29 -2.54 -16.14
CA LEU A 259 -16.16 -3.70 -15.96
C LEU A 259 -16.86 -4.09 -17.28
N GLN A 260 -17.36 -3.11 -18.06
CA GLN A 260 -18.02 -3.36 -19.35
C GLN A 260 -17.13 -4.09 -20.36
N LYS A 261 -15.83 -3.79 -20.40
CA LYS A 261 -14.86 -4.51 -21.24
C LYS A 261 -14.78 -6.01 -20.92
N ASN A 262 -15.18 -6.37 -19.68
CA ASN A 262 -15.22 -7.75 -19.21
C ASN A 262 -16.64 -8.34 -19.19
N ASN A 263 -17.62 -7.66 -19.80
CA ASN A 263 -19.05 -8.00 -19.79
C ASN A 263 -19.62 -8.12 -18.37
N LEU A 264 -19.18 -7.27 -17.45
CA LEU A 264 -19.57 -7.23 -16.06
C LEU A 264 -20.17 -5.86 -15.68
N GLU A 265 -20.99 -5.91 -14.63
CA GLU A 265 -21.48 -4.75 -13.90
C GLU A 265 -20.97 -4.81 -12.45
N ILE A 266 -21.09 -3.72 -11.70
CA ILE A 266 -20.65 -3.67 -10.30
C ILE A 266 -21.38 -4.68 -9.41
N LYS A 267 -22.62 -5.04 -9.76
CA LYS A 267 -23.39 -6.07 -9.03
C LYS A 267 -22.74 -7.46 -9.07
N ASP A 268 -21.96 -7.75 -10.12
CA ASP A 268 -21.28 -9.02 -10.38
C ASP A 268 -19.95 -9.15 -9.59
N ILE A 269 -19.57 -8.12 -8.82
CA ILE A 269 -18.37 -8.08 -8.01
C ILE A 269 -18.76 -8.36 -6.55
N GLU A 270 -18.26 -9.40 -5.96
CA GLU A 270 -18.50 -9.76 -4.56
C GLU A 270 -17.60 -8.98 -3.60
N TYR A 271 -16.33 -8.81 -3.95
CA TYR A 271 -15.32 -8.23 -3.06
C TYR A 271 -14.75 -6.92 -3.60
N MET A 272 -14.87 -5.85 -2.82
CA MET A 272 -14.23 -4.55 -3.09
C MET A 272 -12.92 -4.48 -2.31
N ILE A 273 -11.78 -4.60 -3.02
CA ILE A 273 -10.43 -4.58 -2.46
C ILE A 273 -9.86 -3.19 -2.68
N PHE A 274 -10.25 -2.25 -1.82
CA PHE A 274 -9.93 -0.84 -1.99
C PHE A 274 -8.78 -0.42 -1.07
N HIS A 275 -7.84 0.39 -1.60
CA HIS A 275 -6.77 0.97 -0.79
C HIS A 275 -7.29 2.07 0.14
N PRO A 276 -7.10 1.96 1.46
CA PRO A 276 -7.58 2.96 2.43
C PRO A 276 -6.66 4.20 2.49
N GLY A 277 -6.80 5.11 1.55
CA GLY A 277 -5.96 6.32 1.47
C GLY A 277 -6.12 7.28 2.67
N GLY A 278 -7.18 7.14 3.46
CA GLY A 278 -7.50 7.95 4.62
C GLY A 278 -9.01 8.12 4.78
N LYS A 279 -9.46 8.56 5.98
CA LYS A 279 -10.89 8.61 6.32
C LYS A 279 -11.75 9.34 5.28
N LYS A 280 -11.30 10.49 4.77
CA LYS A 280 -12.07 11.30 3.82
C LYS A 280 -12.27 10.58 2.49
N ILE A 281 -11.22 9.95 1.96
CA ILE A 281 -11.28 9.13 0.75
C ILE A 281 -12.18 7.92 0.97
N ILE A 282 -12.03 7.22 2.10
CA ILE A 282 -12.89 6.08 2.45
C ILE A 282 -14.35 6.48 2.50
N THR A 283 -14.69 7.58 3.19
CA THR A 283 -16.08 8.05 3.29
C THR A 283 -16.68 8.37 1.91
N THR A 284 -15.90 9.01 1.04
CA THR A 284 -16.30 9.31 -0.33
C THR A 284 -16.56 8.03 -1.13
N VAL A 285 -15.60 7.11 -1.12
CA VAL A 285 -15.70 5.85 -1.89
C VAL A 285 -16.76 4.92 -1.29
N GLU A 286 -16.91 4.86 0.02
CA GLU A 286 -17.99 4.11 0.69
C GLU A 286 -19.38 4.61 0.25
N ALA A 287 -19.58 5.93 0.19
CA ALA A 287 -20.84 6.50 -0.28
C ALA A 287 -21.14 6.07 -1.72
N LEU A 288 -20.14 6.09 -2.61
CA LEU A 288 -20.27 5.67 -4.01
C LEU A 288 -20.59 4.17 -4.14
N PHE A 289 -19.90 3.31 -3.39
CA PHE A 289 -20.16 1.87 -3.39
C PHE A 289 -21.49 1.51 -2.71
N SER A 290 -21.88 2.21 -1.64
CA SER A 290 -23.14 1.94 -0.93
C SER A 290 -24.37 2.15 -1.81
N VAL A 291 -24.38 3.19 -2.67
CA VAL A 291 -25.43 3.41 -3.67
C VAL A 291 -25.54 2.22 -4.65
N LEU A 292 -24.44 1.51 -4.87
CA LEU A 292 -24.34 0.33 -5.73
C LEU A 292 -24.53 -0.98 -4.96
N GLY A 293 -24.92 -0.92 -3.67
CA GLY A 293 -25.16 -2.10 -2.82
C GLY A 293 -23.88 -2.82 -2.41
N LYS A 294 -22.72 -2.16 -2.44
CA LYS A 294 -21.42 -2.72 -2.06
C LYS A 294 -20.87 -2.04 -0.82
N ASN A 295 -20.02 -2.74 -0.06
CA ASN A 295 -19.32 -2.20 1.10
C ASN A 295 -17.80 -2.35 0.95
N ILE A 296 -17.06 -1.63 1.79
CA ILE A 296 -15.61 -1.66 1.91
C ILE A 296 -15.17 -1.90 3.36
N ASP A 297 -15.89 -2.78 4.06
CA ASP A 297 -15.66 -3.00 5.50
C ASP A 297 -14.27 -3.59 5.77
N ASP A 298 -13.75 -4.47 4.89
CA ASP A 298 -12.38 -4.96 4.98
C ASP A 298 -11.34 -3.85 4.89
N THR A 299 -11.55 -2.91 3.99
CA THR A 299 -10.70 -1.72 3.83
C THR A 299 -10.69 -0.87 5.11
N LYS A 300 -11.86 -0.65 5.71
CA LYS A 300 -11.99 0.13 6.96
C LYS A 300 -11.31 -0.59 8.13
N GLU A 301 -11.48 -1.90 8.23
CA GLU A 301 -10.86 -2.70 9.28
C GLU A 301 -9.33 -2.69 9.16
N VAL A 302 -8.78 -2.82 7.95
CA VAL A 302 -7.33 -2.72 7.72
C VAL A 302 -6.80 -1.34 8.11
N LEU A 303 -7.48 -0.23 7.71
CA LEU A 303 -7.06 1.11 8.15
C LEU A 303 -7.08 1.24 9.66
N LYS A 304 -8.12 0.76 10.31
CA LYS A 304 -8.31 0.83 11.75
C LYS A 304 -7.18 0.13 12.51
N GLN A 305 -6.79 -1.07 12.06
CA GLN A 305 -5.83 -1.94 12.75
C GLN A 305 -4.36 -1.62 12.45
N TYR A 306 -4.06 -1.04 11.29
CA TYR A 306 -2.68 -0.90 10.81
C TYR A 306 -2.32 0.52 10.37
N GLY A 307 -3.30 1.40 10.18
CA GLY A 307 -3.10 2.67 9.48
C GLY A 307 -2.90 2.49 7.98
N ASN A 308 -2.59 3.57 7.30
CA ASN A 308 -2.23 3.56 5.89
C ASN A 308 -0.73 3.23 5.73
N MET A 309 -0.41 2.05 5.23
CA MET A 309 0.95 1.60 4.93
C MET A 309 1.27 1.78 3.44
N SER A 310 0.78 2.86 2.82
CA SER A 310 0.99 3.15 1.39
C SER A 310 0.73 1.93 0.50
N SER A 311 1.68 1.55 -0.37
CA SER A 311 1.54 0.44 -1.33
C SER A 311 1.23 -0.92 -0.73
N ALA A 312 1.61 -1.17 0.52
CA ALA A 312 1.37 -2.45 1.19
C ALA A 312 -0.09 -2.63 1.62
N THR A 313 -0.81 -1.55 1.91
CA THR A 313 -2.13 -1.62 2.57
C THR A 313 -3.18 -2.39 1.79
N VAL A 314 -3.26 -2.18 0.47
CA VAL A 314 -4.24 -2.89 -0.38
C VAL A 314 -4.00 -4.40 -0.41
N LEU A 315 -2.75 -4.84 -0.22
CA LEU A 315 -2.40 -6.26 -0.12
C LEU A 315 -2.86 -6.87 1.21
N TYR A 316 -2.92 -6.09 2.31
CA TYR A 316 -3.54 -6.54 3.57
C TYR A 316 -5.04 -6.77 3.39
N VAL A 317 -5.73 -5.91 2.65
CA VAL A 317 -7.15 -6.09 2.32
C VAL A 317 -7.33 -7.36 1.48
N LEU A 318 -6.49 -7.57 0.48
CA LEU A 318 -6.52 -8.77 -0.36
C LEU A 318 -6.27 -10.04 0.47
N GLU A 319 -5.27 -10.06 1.37
CA GLU A 319 -4.99 -11.20 2.23
C GLU A 319 -6.20 -11.56 3.10
N GLN A 320 -6.83 -10.55 3.72
CA GLN A 320 -8.00 -10.75 4.58
C GLN A 320 -9.16 -11.39 3.82
N ILE A 321 -9.36 -11.04 2.56
CA ILE A 321 -10.38 -11.65 1.70
C ILE A 321 -9.98 -13.07 1.30
N MET A 322 -8.74 -13.28 0.88
CA MET A 322 -8.23 -14.62 0.51
C MET A 322 -8.33 -15.62 1.68
N ASP A 323 -8.08 -15.16 2.91
CA ASP A 323 -8.17 -16.03 4.12
C ASP A 323 -9.61 -16.49 4.42
N ARG A 324 -10.63 -15.82 3.90
CA ARG A 324 -12.04 -16.28 3.94
C ARG A 324 -12.35 -17.40 2.96
N LYS A 325 -11.42 -17.71 2.06
CA LYS A 325 -11.58 -18.74 1.02
C LYS A 325 -12.83 -18.49 0.15
N PRO A 326 -12.84 -17.41 -0.64
CA PRO A 326 -13.95 -17.13 -1.55
C PRO A 326 -14.35 -18.32 -2.40
N THR A 327 -15.62 -18.40 -2.76
CA THR A 327 -16.17 -19.49 -3.56
C THR A 327 -15.71 -19.40 -5.01
N PRO A 328 -15.41 -20.54 -5.69
CA PRO A 328 -15.07 -20.51 -7.11
C PRO A 328 -16.12 -19.79 -7.95
N GLY A 329 -15.70 -18.87 -8.79
CA GLY A 329 -16.53 -18.02 -9.64
C GLY A 329 -16.83 -16.63 -9.09
N GLU A 330 -16.68 -16.41 -7.76
CA GLU A 330 -16.78 -15.07 -7.15
C GLU A 330 -15.68 -14.14 -7.69
N LYS A 331 -15.98 -12.85 -7.76
CA LYS A 331 -15.09 -11.83 -8.34
C LYS A 331 -14.75 -10.76 -7.34
N GLY A 332 -13.51 -10.27 -7.45
CA GLY A 332 -12.99 -9.14 -6.68
C GLY A 332 -12.47 -8.03 -7.58
N LEU A 333 -12.75 -6.79 -7.21
CA LEU A 333 -12.19 -5.61 -7.85
C LEU A 333 -11.19 -4.95 -6.91
N MET A 334 -9.91 -4.98 -7.29
CA MET A 334 -8.88 -4.19 -6.62
C MET A 334 -8.84 -2.78 -7.20
N LEU A 335 -8.73 -1.77 -6.33
CA LEU A 335 -8.64 -0.37 -6.71
C LEU A 335 -7.71 0.39 -5.77
N SER A 336 -6.77 1.14 -6.33
CA SER A 336 -5.88 2.03 -5.58
C SER A 336 -5.64 3.30 -6.36
N PHE A 337 -5.46 4.42 -5.65
CA PHE A 337 -5.04 5.70 -6.20
C PHE A 337 -3.63 6.04 -5.73
N GLY A 338 -2.86 6.73 -6.55
CA GLY A 338 -1.50 7.13 -6.22
C GLY A 338 -0.99 8.29 -7.07
N PRO A 339 0.26 8.71 -6.78
CA PRO A 339 0.91 9.78 -7.53
C PRO A 339 0.85 9.60 -9.04
N GLY A 340 0.71 10.79 -9.74
CA GLY A 340 0.67 10.80 -11.19
C GLY A 340 -0.43 11.70 -11.78
N PHE A 341 -1.58 11.99 -11.25
CA PHE A 341 -2.38 11.19 -10.36
C PHE A 341 -3.01 10.03 -11.13
N SER A 342 -3.17 8.88 -10.53
CA SER A 342 -3.60 7.71 -11.29
C SER A 342 -4.40 6.72 -10.43
N ALA A 343 -5.23 5.89 -11.09
CA ALA A 343 -5.96 4.79 -10.49
C ALA A 343 -5.55 3.47 -11.15
N GLN A 344 -5.23 2.46 -10.33
CA GLN A 344 -4.92 1.10 -10.77
C GLN A 344 -6.07 0.17 -10.43
N ARG A 345 -6.45 -0.68 -11.38
CA ARG A 345 -7.56 -1.61 -11.26
C ARG A 345 -7.11 -3.00 -11.66
N VAL A 346 -7.49 -3.98 -10.87
CA VAL A 346 -7.31 -5.41 -11.18
C VAL A 346 -8.61 -6.13 -10.88
N LEU A 347 -9.07 -6.93 -11.84
CA LEU A 347 -10.22 -7.82 -11.71
C LEU A 347 -9.74 -9.22 -11.41
N LEU A 348 -10.20 -9.79 -10.31
CA LEU A 348 -9.91 -11.14 -9.86
C LEU A 348 -11.13 -12.04 -10.00
N GLN A 349 -10.90 -13.33 -10.22
CA GLN A 349 -11.91 -14.38 -10.12
C GLN A 349 -11.34 -15.58 -9.36
N TRP A 350 -12.06 -16.02 -8.31
CA TRP A 350 -11.74 -17.20 -7.54
C TRP A 350 -12.20 -18.51 -8.18
#